data_c0a0e72b56be8156a743d3d7cb788d15
#
_entry.id   c0a0e72b56be8156a743d3d7cb788d15
#
_cell.length_a   1.000
_cell.length_b   1.000
_cell.length_c   1.000
_cell.angle_alpha   90.00
_cell.angle_beta   90.00
_cell.angle_gamma   90.00
#
_symmetry.space_group_name_H-M   'P 1'
#
loop_
_entity.id
_entity.type
_entity.pdbx_description
1 polymer ?
#
loop_
_entity_poly.entity_id
_entity_poly.type
_entity_poly.pdbx_seq_one_letter_code
_entity_poly.pdbx_strand_id
1 'polypeptide(L)'
;MSKHRIGMTVLAIALLSIFWIAPAQAQGGGWSEPFRLSTQAGRASEATLVADQYGYVHCFWSETLFENQNTILQYARFDGGTWSAPNDIHITTAEIKSISAVVDQHGTLHIVWIESVMGGNGRVYYTYAPASNALSAQNWAPPLRIPIPAGIVQFRVDSRGVFHILYVNRSEELGVYYVHSKDQGQTWSEPLWLDPDILPAHTPDNLNFELDENDGLHAVWFYGALGHGERPDWVRYSHSLDGGDTWSEPFMIDQYVEGGQHNLTSAGPVMIVQGQTVHVIWAGGELGSRFHRFSTDAGLTWSPPNPILGELHGQAGDGLAIDGAGRVHYLAQIRYPLGIYETTWDKTQWTPASLIYLIAQEGAQPVSEAELADSVQGQFGDRVHAHHTHPVVRAGNQLVLTFADGPSDPNRRLFVMYHSLADIAPLETIPAPTPAATLIPPPSPTPTQPEPTPTATATPPLMDVAGPEPGEMPKADSAFQFGLVPVLLLLLGTFVFRWWYNQKP
;
A
#
# COMPACT_ATOMS: atom_id res chain seq x y z
N MET A 1 -14.36 -54.92 -60.34
CA MET A 1 -14.19 -54.87 -58.90
C MET A 1 -12.99 -53.95 -58.57
N SER A 2 -13.24 -52.71 -58.26
CA SER A 2 -12.17 -51.74 -57.89
C SER A 2 -12.70 -50.94 -56.74
N LYS A 3 -11.98 -51.01 -55.62
CA LYS A 3 -12.29 -50.27 -54.41
C LYS A 3 -11.56 -48.91 -54.42
N HIS A 4 -12.29 -47.80 -54.55
CA HIS A 4 -11.77 -46.48 -54.34
C HIS A 4 -11.74 -46.15 -52.84
N ARG A 5 -10.56 -45.88 -52.28
CA ARG A 5 -10.37 -45.27 -50.96
C ARG A 5 -10.42 -43.73 -51.13
N ILE A 6 -11.40 -43.12 -50.49
CA ILE A 6 -11.50 -41.69 -50.38
C ILE A 6 -10.74 -41.29 -49.11
N GLY A 7 -9.64 -40.55 -49.29
CA GLY A 7 -8.90 -39.95 -48.20
C GLY A 7 -9.61 -38.66 -47.72
N MET A 8 -10.03 -38.63 -46.45
CA MET A 8 -10.56 -37.44 -45.80
C MET A 8 -9.39 -36.61 -45.24
N THR A 9 -9.12 -35.49 -45.87
CA THR A 9 -8.20 -34.46 -45.36
C THR A 9 -8.98 -33.64 -44.32
N VAL A 10 -8.62 -33.75 -43.06
CA VAL A 10 -9.17 -32.91 -41.97
C VAL A 10 -8.41 -31.60 -41.97
N LEU A 11 -9.09 -30.54 -42.42
CA LEU A 11 -8.59 -29.15 -42.32
C LEU A 11 -8.89 -28.64 -40.91
N ALA A 12 -7.86 -28.52 -40.07
CA ALA A 12 -7.96 -27.89 -38.75
C ALA A 12 -8.00 -26.38 -38.93
N ILE A 13 -9.16 -25.78 -38.82
CA ILE A 13 -9.33 -24.33 -38.72
C ILE A 13 -9.10 -23.94 -37.26
N ALA A 14 -7.95 -23.35 -36.98
CA ALA A 14 -7.68 -22.67 -35.71
C ALA A 14 -8.50 -21.35 -35.66
N LEU A 15 -9.61 -21.39 -34.93
CA LEU A 15 -10.38 -20.23 -34.57
C LEU A 15 -9.55 -19.43 -33.51
N LEU A 16 -8.83 -18.39 -33.96
CA LEU A 16 -8.38 -17.34 -33.08
C LEU A 16 -9.62 -16.57 -32.62
N SER A 17 -10.11 -16.88 -31.42
CA SER A 17 -11.08 -16.06 -30.72
C SER A 17 -10.37 -14.78 -30.26
N ILE A 18 -10.43 -13.73 -31.08
CA ILE A 18 -10.17 -12.37 -30.66
C ILE A 18 -11.28 -12.01 -29.69
N PHE A 19 -10.99 -12.06 -28.40
CA PHE A 19 -11.86 -11.45 -27.39
C PHE A 19 -11.82 -9.93 -27.62
N TRP A 20 -12.82 -9.44 -28.33
CA TRP A 20 -13.19 -8.03 -28.23
C TRP A 20 -13.66 -7.83 -26.79
N ILE A 21 -12.80 -7.25 -25.95
CA ILE A 21 -13.22 -6.66 -24.68
C ILE A 21 -14.01 -5.42 -25.08
N ALA A 22 -15.33 -5.53 -25.08
CA ALA A 22 -16.20 -4.38 -25.18
C ALA A 22 -15.86 -3.41 -24.04
N PRO A 23 -15.83 -2.08 -24.28
CA PRO A 23 -15.66 -1.16 -23.15
C PRO A 23 -16.80 -1.40 -22.17
N ALA A 24 -16.41 -1.62 -20.91
CA ALA A 24 -17.35 -1.85 -19.82
C ALA A 24 -18.33 -0.68 -19.73
N GLN A 25 -19.62 -0.97 -19.66
CA GLN A 25 -20.65 0.04 -19.46
C GLN A 25 -20.63 0.48 -17.99
N ALA A 26 -20.63 1.80 -17.78
CA ALA A 26 -20.68 2.39 -16.45
C ALA A 26 -21.91 1.92 -15.67
N GLN A 27 -21.71 1.35 -14.47
CA GLN A 27 -22.78 1.14 -13.50
C GLN A 27 -22.90 2.39 -12.64
N GLY A 28 -24.10 2.97 -12.54
CA GLY A 28 -24.46 4.08 -11.67
C GLY A 28 -23.47 5.25 -11.56
N GLY A 29 -23.80 6.39 -12.15
CA GLY A 29 -23.03 7.62 -11.92
C GLY A 29 -21.79 7.87 -12.77
N GLY A 30 -21.53 7.08 -13.83
CA GLY A 30 -20.43 7.36 -14.76
C GLY A 30 -19.09 6.66 -14.44
N TRP A 31 -19.02 5.83 -13.40
CA TRP A 31 -17.84 4.99 -13.10
C TRP A 31 -17.67 3.84 -14.10
N SER A 32 -16.44 3.52 -14.44
CA SER A 32 -16.10 2.34 -15.25
C SER A 32 -16.41 1.05 -14.48
N GLU A 33 -16.54 -0.07 -15.20
CA GLU A 33 -16.51 -1.38 -14.55
C GLU A 33 -15.16 -1.59 -13.86
N PRO A 34 -15.12 -2.34 -12.73
CA PRO A 34 -13.88 -2.69 -12.07
C PRO A 34 -12.96 -3.50 -12.96
N PHE A 35 -11.75 -3.04 -13.12
CA PHE A 35 -10.68 -3.77 -13.82
C PHE A 35 -9.71 -4.35 -12.79
N ARG A 36 -9.49 -5.67 -12.83
CA ARG A 36 -8.52 -6.31 -11.94
C ARG A 36 -7.10 -6.01 -12.42
N LEU A 37 -6.33 -5.33 -11.58
CA LEU A 37 -4.95 -4.95 -11.86
C LEU A 37 -3.96 -6.03 -11.40
N SER A 38 -4.19 -6.62 -10.21
CA SER A 38 -3.31 -7.67 -9.67
C SER A 38 -3.33 -8.96 -10.50
N THR A 39 -2.27 -9.74 -10.41
CA THR A 39 -2.15 -11.01 -11.12
C THR A 39 -3.05 -12.11 -10.49
N GLN A 40 -3.05 -13.30 -11.07
CA GLN A 40 -3.69 -14.47 -10.46
C GLN A 40 -2.75 -15.28 -9.58
N ALA A 41 -1.44 -14.97 -9.66
CA ALA A 41 -0.39 -15.76 -9.05
C ALA A 41 -0.21 -15.49 -7.55
N GLY A 42 -0.80 -14.40 -7.03
CA GLY A 42 -0.59 -13.98 -5.66
C GLY A 42 -1.78 -13.28 -5.02
N ARG A 43 -1.59 -12.86 -3.78
CA ARG A 43 -2.49 -12.01 -3.00
C ARG A 43 -1.97 -10.58 -3.03
N ALA A 44 -2.80 -9.63 -3.47
CA ALA A 44 -2.44 -8.22 -3.50
C ALA A 44 -2.82 -7.49 -2.20
N SER A 45 -1.99 -6.53 -1.78
CA SER A 45 -2.24 -5.61 -0.67
C SER A 45 -1.45 -4.30 -0.83
N GLU A 46 -1.60 -3.35 0.10
CA GLU A 46 -0.82 -2.13 0.21
C GLU A 46 -0.74 -1.32 -1.10
N ALA A 47 -1.89 -1.03 -1.71
CA ALA A 47 -1.91 -0.26 -2.95
C ALA A 47 -1.86 1.24 -2.69
N THR A 48 -1.13 1.98 -3.54
CA THR A 48 -1.13 3.43 -3.58
C THR A 48 -1.15 3.94 -5.02
N LEU A 49 -1.80 5.10 -5.23
CA LEU A 49 -1.87 5.80 -6.51
C LEU A 49 -1.17 7.15 -6.43
N VAL A 50 -0.56 7.57 -7.51
CA VAL A 50 -0.07 8.93 -7.69
C VAL A 50 -0.29 9.38 -9.14
N ALA A 51 -0.80 10.59 -9.35
CA ALA A 51 -0.96 11.20 -10.66
C ALA A 51 0.22 12.13 -10.95
N ASP A 52 0.66 12.18 -12.21
CA ASP A 52 1.78 13.00 -12.64
C ASP A 52 1.34 14.16 -13.58
N GLN A 53 2.27 15.06 -13.84
CA GLN A 53 2.07 16.21 -14.73
C GLN A 53 1.97 15.83 -16.21
N TYR A 54 2.34 14.60 -16.60
CA TYR A 54 2.24 14.09 -17.96
C TYR A 54 0.86 13.52 -18.26
N GLY A 55 -0.02 13.44 -17.25
CA GLY A 55 -1.34 12.87 -17.37
C GLY A 55 -1.35 11.36 -17.25
N TYR A 56 -0.42 10.77 -16.54
CA TYR A 56 -0.46 9.37 -16.13
C TYR A 56 -0.89 9.22 -14.69
N VAL A 57 -1.43 8.05 -14.36
CA VAL A 57 -1.59 7.59 -12.98
C VAL A 57 -0.74 6.35 -12.78
N HIS A 58 0.05 6.36 -11.72
CA HIS A 58 0.95 5.30 -11.34
C HIS A 58 0.36 4.56 -10.15
N CYS A 59 0.27 3.24 -10.26
CA CYS A 59 -0.20 2.35 -9.20
C CYS A 59 0.95 1.46 -8.73
N PHE A 60 1.14 1.40 -7.41
CA PHE A 60 2.08 0.53 -6.74
C PHE A 60 1.34 -0.34 -5.76
N TRP A 61 1.69 -1.63 -5.68
CA TRP A 61 1.10 -2.55 -4.70
C TRP A 61 2.07 -3.67 -4.36
N SER A 62 1.83 -4.33 -3.24
CA SER A 62 2.51 -5.57 -2.92
C SER A 62 1.70 -6.77 -3.39
N GLU A 63 2.35 -7.79 -3.92
CA GLU A 63 1.73 -9.05 -4.29
C GLU A 63 2.55 -10.22 -3.76
N THR A 64 1.97 -10.99 -2.81
CA THR A 64 2.62 -12.18 -2.26
C THR A 64 2.22 -13.39 -3.07
N LEU A 65 3.19 -14.06 -3.69
CA LEU A 65 2.99 -15.20 -4.57
C LEU A 65 2.58 -16.45 -3.79
N PHE A 66 1.60 -17.23 -4.31
CA PHE A 66 1.15 -18.46 -3.68
C PHE A 66 2.19 -19.59 -3.77
N GLU A 67 2.96 -19.62 -4.84
CA GLU A 67 3.90 -20.70 -5.15
C GLU A 67 5.07 -20.76 -4.15
N ASN A 68 5.65 -19.62 -3.80
CA ASN A 68 6.91 -19.56 -3.04
C ASN A 68 6.89 -18.54 -1.89
N GLN A 69 5.76 -17.86 -1.66
CA GLN A 69 5.56 -16.85 -0.64
C GLN A 69 6.50 -15.63 -0.76
N ASN A 70 7.14 -15.44 -1.91
CA ASN A 70 7.87 -14.19 -2.18
C ASN A 70 6.87 -13.06 -2.36
N THR A 71 7.23 -11.88 -1.90
CA THR A 71 6.46 -10.66 -2.11
C THR A 71 7.14 -9.80 -3.16
N ILE A 72 6.34 -9.31 -4.09
CA ILE A 72 6.79 -8.45 -5.18
C ILE A 72 6.19 -7.06 -4.98
N LEU A 73 7.01 -6.02 -5.10
CA LEU A 73 6.55 -4.65 -5.31
C LEU A 73 6.22 -4.50 -6.79
N GLN A 74 4.93 -4.44 -7.09
CA GLN A 74 4.37 -4.33 -8.42
C GLN A 74 4.13 -2.88 -8.81
N TYR A 75 4.16 -2.62 -10.11
CA TYR A 75 3.87 -1.33 -10.70
C TYR A 75 3.04 -1.46 -11.98
N ALA A 76 2.07 -0.57 -12.16
CA ALA A 76 1.36 -0.37 -13.42
C ALA A 76 1.05 1.11 -13.64
N ARG A 77 0.85 1.51 -14.91
CA ARG A 77 0.57 2.88 -15.30
C ARG A 77 -0.72 2.96 -16.12
N PHE A 78 -1.55 3.93 -15.79
CA PHE A 78 -2.76 4.31 -16.53
C PHE A 78 -2.52 5.54 -17.40
N ASP A 79 -2.92 5.50 -18.64
CA ASP A 79 -2.74 6.60 -19.62
C ASP A 79 -4.01 7.45 -19.82
N GLY A 80 -5.06 7.16 -19.08
CA GLY A 80 -6.38 7.80 -19.20
C GLY A 80 -7.41 6.93 -19.91
N GLY A 81 -7.02 5.83 -20.52
CA GLY A 81 -7.89 4.86 -21.18
C GLY A 81 -7.56 3.42 -20.82
N THR A 82 -6.26 3.11 -20.68
CA THR A 82 -5.78 1.75 -20.48
C THR A 82 -4.71 1.67 -19.39
N TRP A 83 -4.67 0.54 -18.70
CA TRP A 83 -3.60 0.18 -17.78
C TRP A 83 -2.53 -0.62 -18.51
N SER A 84 -1.26 -0.34 -18.20
CA SER A 84 -0.17 -1.22 -18.61
C SER A 84 -0.27 -2.60 -17.92
N ALA A 85 0.41 -3.60 -18.46
CA ALA A 85 0.64 -4.83 -17.71
C ALA A 85 1.45 -4.52 -16.43
N PRO A 86 1.22 -5.30 -15.34
CA PRO A 86 2.04 -5.23 -14.14
C PRO A 86 3.53 -5.46 -14.45
N ASN A 87 4.39 -4.75 -13.73
CA ASN A 87 5.84 -4.83 -13.84
C ASN A 87 6.45 -4.96 -12.45
N ASP A 88 7.36 -5.92 -12.30
CA ASP A 88 8.05 -6.21 -11.04
C ASP A 88 9.15 -5.16 -10.82
N ILE A 89 9.05 -4.37 -9.74
CA ILE A 89 10.10 -3.41 -9.36
C ILE A 89 11.10 -4.07 -8.42
N HIS A 90 10.61 -4.82 -7.43
CA HIS A 90 11.44 -5.43 -6.41
C HIS A 90 10.82 -6.73 -5.92
N ILE A 91 11.66 -7.73 -5.60
CA ILE A 91 11.26 -9.04 -5.09
C ILE A 91 11.99 -9.31 -3.77
N THR A 92 11.24 -9.74 -2.77
CA THR A 92 11.76 -10.06 -1.44
C THR A 92 11.07 -11.29 -0.84
N THR A 93 11.67 -11.90 0.17
CA THR A 93 11.04 -12.94 1.00
C THR A 93 10.34 -12.36 2.23
N ALA A 94 10.45 -11.05 2.44
CA ALA A 94 9.75 -10.34 3.51
C ALA A 94 8.37 -9.87 3.03
N GLU A 95 7.48 -9.58 3.96
CA GLU A 95 6.21 -8.90 3.65
C GLU A 95 6.48 -7.42 3.35
N ILE A 96 5.97 -6.92 2.22
CA ILE A 96 6.03 -5.49 1.89
C ILE A 96 4.79 -4.81 2.45
N LYS A 97 5.02 -3.77 3.25
CA LYS A 97 3.98 -2.96 3.91
C LYS A 97 4.21 -1.47 3.69
N SER A 98 3.13 -0.71 3.90
CA SER A 98 3.17 0.76 3.98
C SER A 98 3.91 1.39 2.81
N ILE A 99 3.43 1.15 1.59
CA ILE A 99 3.97 1.77 0.37
C ILE A 99 3.52 3.22 0.32
N SER A 100 4.47 4.16 0.21
CA SER A 100 4.22 5.57 0.00
C SER A 100 4.94 6.04 -1.26
N ALA A 101 4.21 6.68 -2.17
CA ALA A 101 4.75 7.14 -3.45
C ALA A 101 4.41 8.60 -3.68
N VAL A 102 5.29 9.31 -4.38
CA VAL A 102 5.12 10.70 -4.79
C VAL A 102 5.81 10.94 -6.13
N VAL A 103 5.27 11.86 -6.92
CA VAL A 103 5.95 12.44 -8.09
C VAL A 103 6.43 13.83 -7.72
N ASP A 104 7.71 14.09 -7.90
CA ASP A 104 8.27 15.42 -7.68
C ASP A 104 7.97 16.38 -8.87
N GLN A 105 8.27 17.65 -8.70
CA GLN A 105 8.08 18.68 -9.75
C GLN A 105 8.93 18.44 -11.01
N HIS A 106 9.94 17.59 -10.96
CA HIS A 106 10.79 17.22 -12.09
C HIS A 106 10.28 15.97 -12.84
N GLY A 107 9.19 15.38 -12.37
CA GLY A 107 8.61 14.16 -12.94
C GLY A 107 9.37 12.90 -12.54
N THR A 108 10.00 12.89 -11.38
CA THR A 108 10.59 11.71 -10.80
C THR A 108 9.59 11.05 -9.84
N LEU A 109 9.35 9.77 -10.05
CA LEU A 109 8.64 8.90 -9.10
C LEU A 109 9.59 8.50 -8.00
N HIS A 110 9.18 8.73 -6.76
CA HIS A 110 9.86 8.30 -5.56
C HIS A 110 8.96 7.34 -4.79
N ILE A 111 9.49 6.23 -4.31
CA ILE A 111 8.76 5.23 -3.56
C ILE A 111 9.53 4.85 -2.32
N VAL A 112 8.82 4.80 -1.19
CA VAL A 112 9.30 4.27 0.08
C VAL A 112 8.39 3.13 0.50
N TRP A 113 8.96 2.03 1.00
CA TRP A 113 8.19 0.90 1.54
C TRP A 113 8.90 0.28 2.73
N ILE A 114 8.16 -0.56 3.45
CA ILE A 114 8.68 -1.32 4.60
C ILE A 114 8.73 -2.80 4.25
N GLU A 115 9.85 -3.45 4.55
CA GLU A 115 9.97 -4.91 4.57
C GLU A 115 9.96 -5.42 6.01
N SER A 116 8.92 -6.19 6.36
CA SER A 116 8.73 -6.75 7.70
C SER A 116 8.74 -8.28 7.66
N VAL A 117 9.33 -8.90 8.67
CA VAL A 117 9.37 -10.37 8.79
C VAL A 117 8.32 -10.89 9.78
N MET A 118 7.93 -10.10 10.77
CA MET A 118 6.99 -10.47 11.84
C MET A 118 6.40 -9.21 12.49
N GLY A 119 5.26 -8.74 12.06
CA GLY A 119 4.44 -7.68 12.67
C GLY A 119 5.13 -6.75 13.67
N GLY A 120 5.71 -5.71 13.40
CA GLY A 120 6.45 -4.74 14.20
C GLY A 120 7.15 -3.74 13.29
N ASN A 121 8.28 -3.22 13.72
CA ASN A 121 9.14 -2.43 12.85
C ASN A 121 9.77 -3.30 11.78
N GLY A 122 9.79 -2.78 10.55
CA GLY A 122 10.51 -3.36 9.43
C GLY A 122 11.72 -2.52 9.02
N ARG A 123 12.30 -2.90 7.90
CA ARG A 123 13.37 -2.15 7.22
C ARG A 123 12.74 -1.26 6.18
N VAL A 124 13.09 0.01 6.19
CA VAL A 124 12.59 0.98 5.23
C VAL A 124 13.53 1.04 4.02
N TYR A 125 12.94 1.00 2.83
CA TYR A 125 13.65 1.08 1.56
C TYR A 125 13.09 2.21 0.70
N TYR A 126 13.93 2.73 -0.16
CA TYR A 126 13.63 3.79 -1.10
C TYR A 126 14.15 3.44 -2.49
N THR A 127 13.37 3.74 -3.53
CA THR A 127 13.80 3.73 -4.93
C THR A 127 13.13 4.85 -5.71
N TYR A 128 13.62 5.13 -6.91
CA TYR A 128 13.06 6.16 -7.80
C TYR A 128 13.23 5.79 -9.26
N ALA A 129 12.39 6.39 -10.12
CA ALA A 129 12.49 6.31 -11.57
C ALA A 129 11.89 7.56 -12.23
N PRO A 130 12.29 7.94 -13.46
CA PRO A 130 11.55 8.95 -14.23
C PRO A 130 10.10 8.47 -14.50
N ALA A 131 9.08 9.25 -14.14
CA ALA A 131 7.66 8.90 -14.33
C ALA A 131 7.34 8.57 -15.80
N SER A 132 7.94 9.31 -16.74
CA SER A 132 7.78 9.06 -18.16
C SER A 132 8.30 7.71 -18.66
N ASN A 133 9.22 7.07 -17.92
CA ASN A 133 9.91 5.86 -18.33
C ASN A 133 9.91 4.74 -17.26
N ALA A 134 9.01 4.79 -16.30
CA ALA A 134 8.93 3.85 -15.17
C ALA A 134 8.44 2.44 -15.54
N LEU A 135 7.92 2.23 -16.77
CA LEU A 135 7.44 0.93 -17.24
C LEU A 135 8.51 -0.15 -17.37
N SER A 136 9.78 0.21 -17.39
CA SER A 136 10.87 -0.76 -17.41
C SER A 136 11.50 -0.89 -16.03
N ALA A 137 11.58 -2.10 -15.49
CA ALA A 137 12.25 -2.37 -14.21
C ALA A 137 13.71 -1.89 -14.20
N GLN A 138 14.38 -1.85 -15.35
CA GLN A 138 15.75 -1.39 -15.48
C GLN A 138 15.94 0.12 -15.25
N ASN A 139 14.86 0.90 -15.31
CA ASN A 139 14.90 2.36 -15.09
C ASN A 139 14.72 2.74 -13.62
N TRP A 140 14.42 1.78 -12.76
CA TRP A 140 14.35 1.98 -11.33
C TRP A 140 15.74 1.90 -10.70
N ALA A 141 16.06 2.86 -9.85
CA ALA A 141 17.31 2.84 -9.11
C ALA A 141 17.36 1.62 -8.17
N PRO A 142 18.53 1.04 -7.90
CA PRO A 142 18.65 0.00 -6.88
C PRO A 142 18.09 0.48 -5.53
N PRO A 143 17.32 -0.36 -4.79
CA PRO A 143 16.77 0.02 -3.51
C PRO A 143 17.84 0.47 -2.50
N LEU A 144 17.67 1.65 -1.91
CA LEU A 144 18.49 2.20 -0.85
C LEU A 144 17.79 2.00 0.49
N ARG A 145 18.51 1.47 1.47
CA ARG A 145 17.97 1.32 2.83
C ARG A 145 18.02 2.67 3.57
N ILE A 146 16.88 3.09 4.13
CA ILE A 146 16.80 4.22 5.05
C ILE A 146 17.00 3.71 6.48
N PRO A 147 17.90 4.32 7.31
CA PRO A 147 18.29 3.79 8.60
C PRO A 147 17.31 4.15 9.73
N ILE A 148 16.02 3.99 9.51
CA ILE A 148 14.96 4.20 10.51
C ILE A 148 14.21 2.91 10.79
N PRO A 149 13.73 2.68 12.05
CA PRO A 149 12.85 1.57 12.38
C PRO A 149 11.39 2.03 12.20
N ALA A 150 10.63 1.44 11.28
CA ALA A 150 9.25 1.87 11.05
C ALA A 150 8.28 0.69 10.93
N GLY A 151 7.09 0.84 11.52
CA GLY A 151 5.95 -0.03 11.30
C GLY A 151 4.97 0.54 10.27
N ILE A 152 4.96 1.86 10.09
CA ILE A 152 4.23 2.61 9.05
C ILE A 152 5.15 3.73 8.59
N VAL A 153 5.10 4.08 7.29
CA VAL A 153 5.87 5.17 6.71
C VAL A 153 5.02 5.98 5.74
N GLN A 154 5.17 7.31 5.79
CA GLN A 154 4.65 8.25 4.81
C GLN A 154 5.79 9.12 4.32
N PHE A 155 5.82 9.35 3.02
CA PHE A 155 6.92 10.04 2.34
C PHE A 155 6.39 11.19 1.49
N ARG A 156 7.02 12.36 1.57
CA ARG A 156 6.74 13.52 0.71
C ARG A 156 8.04 14.19 0.28
N VAL A 157 7.96 14.88 -0.85
CA VAL A 157 9.05 15.72 -1.38
C VAL A 157 8.53 17.13 -1.54
N ASP A 158 9.19 18.11 -0.95
CA ASP A 158 8.80 19.52 -1.03
C ASP A 158 9.26 20.16 -2.36
N SER A 159 8.84 21.41 -2.59
CA SER A 159 9.18 22.16 -3.81
C SER A 159 10.69 22.43 -3.96
N ARG A 160 11.46 22.31 -2.90
CA ARG A 160 12.93 22.48 -2.86
C ARG A 160 13.67 21.17 -3.07
N GLY A 161 12.94 20.04 -3.16
CA GLY A 161 13.51 18.70 -3.28
C GLY A 161 13.98 18.11 -1.95
N VAL A 162 13.54 18.66 -0.82
CA VAL A 162 13.78 18.06 0.51
C VAL A 162 12.86 16.85 0.68
N PHE A 163 13.41 15.74 1.13
CA PHE A 163 12.67 14.54 1.45
C PHE A 163 12.19 14.58 2.89
N HIS A 164 10.91 14.31 3.10
CA HIS A 164 10.27 14.29 4.41
C HIS A 164 9.68 12.90 4.65
N ILE A 165 10.01 12.29 5.79
CA ILE A 165 9.42 11.03 6.24
C ILE A 165 8.77 11.23 7.59
N LEU A 166 7.50 10.86 7.65
CA LEU A 166 6.76 10.66 8.88
C LEU A 166 6.59 9.15 9.09
N TYR A 167 6.88 8.64 10.29
CA TYR A 167 6.81 7.21 10.53
C TYR A 167 6.36 6.84 11.94
N VAL A 168 5.80 5.66 12.10
CA VAL A 168 5.48 5.08 13.39
C VAL A 168 6.59 4.10 13.78
N ASN A 169 7.23 4.36 14.92
CA ASN A 169 8.10 3.39 15.58
C ASN A 169 7.25 2.53 16.53
N ARG A 170 7.29 1.21 16.35
CA ARG A 170 6.52 0.22 17.16
C ARG A 170 7.41 -0.56 18.16
N SER A 171 8.60 -0.06 18.47
CA SER A 171 9.52 -0.66 19.46
C SER A 171 9.37 0.00 20.83
N GLU A 172 10.39 -0.13 21.69
CA GLU A 172 10.40 0.41 23.05
C GLU A 172 10.14 1.91 23.12
N GLU A 173 10.59 2.67 22.11
CA GLU A 173 10.29 4.09 21.92
C GLU A 173 9.10 4.27 20.98
N LEU A 174 7.97 3.71 21.37
CA LEU A 174 6.74 3.74 20.61
C LEU A 174 6.28 5.18 20.35
N GLY A 175 6.03 5.55 19.08
CA GLY A 175 5.57 6.91 18.78
C GLY A 175 5.53 7.26 17.30
N VAL A 176 5.11 8.49 17.04
CA VAL A 176 5.16 9.14 15.72
C VAL A 176 6.42 9.98 15.64
N TYR A 177 7.22 9.73 14.63
CA TYR A 177 8.51 10.38 14.41
C TYR A 177 8.60 11.01 13.03
N TYR A 178 9.40 12.05 12.96
CA TYR A 178 9.71 12.74 11.73
C TYR A 178 11.23 12.79 11.49
N VAL A 179 11.63 12.62 10.22
CA VAL A 179 12.98 12.86 9.73
C VAL A 179 12.93 13.53 8.37
N HIS A 180 13.97 14.27 8.00
CA HIS A 180 14.11 14.83 6.67
C HIS A 180 15.52 14.61 6.10
N SER A 181 15.63 14.72 4.77
CA SER A 181 16.90 14.67 4.04
C SER A 181 16.97 15.82 3.05
N LYS A 182 18.07 16.56 3.08
CA LYS A 182 18.36 17.69 2.17
C LYS A 182 19.28 17.29 0.99
N ASP A 183 19.64 16.02 0.89
CA ASP A 183 20.60 15.45 -0.09
C ASP A 183 20.05 14.20 -0.79
N GLN A 184 18.72 14.16 -1.02
CA GLN A 184 18.01 13.09 -1.73
C GLN A 184 18.18 11.71 -1.08
N GLY A 185 18.15 11.67 0.26
CA GLY A 185 18.15 10.44 1.03
C GLY A 185 19.55 9.86 1.33
N GLN A 186 20.63 10.59 1.02
CA GLN A 186 21.99 10.15 1.35
C GLN A 186 22.25 10.27 2.86
N THR A 187 21.80 11.35 3.47
CA THR A 187 21.83 11.55 4.93
C THR A 187 20.45 12.00 5.44
N TRP A 188 20.16 11.69 6.69
CA TRP A 188 18.91 11.99 7.35
C TRP A 188 19.16 12.76 8.65
N SER A 189 18.21 13.63 9.01
CA SER A 189 18.23 14.31 10.32
C SER A 189 18.09 13.30 11.46
N GLU A 190 18.42 13.72 12.68
CA GLU A 190 18.01 13.00 13.88
C GLU A 190 16.48 12.88 13.94
N PRO A 191 15.93 11.76 14.40
CA PRO A 191 14.50 11.58 14.56
C PRO A 191 13.90 12.56 15.57
N LEU A 192 12.88 13.31 15.17
CA LEU A 192 12.08 14.15 16.03
C LEU A 192 10.82 13.40 16.47
N TRP A 193 10.62 13.20 17.76
CA TRP A 193 9.43 12.58 18.33
C TRP A 193 8.30 13.62 18.41
N LEU A 194 7.25 13.46 17.61
CA LEU A 194 6.18 14.45 17.49
C LEU A 194 5.16 14.42 18.63
N ASP A 195 4.97 13.25 19.24
CA ASP A 195 3.97 13.08 20.30
C ASP A 195 4.51 12.19 21.43
N PRO A 196 5.24 12.81 22.40
CA PRO A 196 5.82 12.08 23.51
C PRO A 196 4.79 11.68 24.59
N ASP A 197 3.59 12.27 24.59
CA ASP A 197 2.57 12.06 25.61
C ASP A 197 1.62 10.91 25.29
N ILE A 198 2.18 9.79 24.81
CA ILE A 198 1.41 8.59 24.53
C ILE A 198 0.96 7.93 25.83
N LEU A 199 -0.34 7.65 25.95
CA LEU A 199 -0.84 6.88 27.08
C LEU A 199 -0.34 5.43 27.03
N PRO A 200 -0.09 4.82 28.20
CA PRO A 200 0.25 3.40 28.25
C PRO A 200 -0.78 2.53 27.54
N ALA A 201 -0.32 1.52 26.82
CA ALA A 201 -1.13 0.59 26.03
C ALA A 201 -1.85 1.17 24.83
N HIS A 202 -1.42 2.31 24.29
CA HIS A 202 -1.89 2.86 23.00
C HIS A 202 -0.79 2.79 21.95
N THR A 203 -1.19 2.52 20.72
CA THR A 203 -0.29 2.44 19.56
C THR A 203 -0.74 3.44 18.51
N PRO A 204 0.16 4.30 17.99
CA PRO A 204 -0.18 5.13 16.85
C PRO A 204 -0.37 4.27 15.60
N ASP A 205 -1.37 4.63 14.79
CA ASP A 205 -1.69 3.94 13.54
C ASP A 205 -2.31 4.91 12.52
N ASN A 206 -2.56 4.43 11.29
CA ASN A 206 -3.19 5.17 10.20
C ASN A 206 -2.64 6.59 10.00
N LEU A 207 -1.36 6.65 9.77
CA LEU A 207 -0.63 7.89 9.56
C LEU A 207 -0.93 8.48 8.19
N ASN A 208 -1.34 9.76 8.14
CA ASN A 208 -1.41 10.54 6.92
C ASN A 208 -0.49 11.75 7.01
N PHE A 209 0.14 12.09 5.90
CA PHE A 209 1.13 13.14 5.80
C PHE A 209 0.98 13.88 4.48
N GLU A 210 0.80 15.20 4.50
CA GLU A 210 0.61 16.02 3.31
C GLU A 210 1.42 17.32 3.38
N LEU A 211 1.66 17.91 2.20
CA LEU A 211 2.26 19.23 2.03
C LEU A 211 1.19 20.23 1.61
N ASP A 212 1.29 21.46 2.09
CA ASP A 212 0.56 22.59 1.54
C ASP A 212 1.32 23.30 0.41
N GLU A 213 0.70 24.29 -0.20
CA GLU A 213 1.28 25.07 -1.30
C GLU A 213 2.52 25.89 -0.93
N ASN A 214 2.81 26.07 0.36
CA ASN A 214 3.96 26.80 0.91
C ASN A 214 5.01 25.86 1.51
N ASP A 215 4.96 24.56 1.19
CA ASP A 215 5.77 23.50 1.79
C ASP A 215 5.55 23.33 3.31
N GLY A 216 4.40 23.77 3.82
CA GLY A 216 3.95 23.44 5.18
C GLY A 216 3.64 21.95 5.28
N LEU A 217 4.07 21.30 6.35
CA LEU A 217 3.91 19.88 6.60
C LEU A 217 2.71 19.66 7.52
N HIS A 218 1.82 18.74 7.14
CA HIS A 218 0.62 18.40 7.90
C HIS A 218 0.60 16.91 8.18
N ALA A 219 0.42 16.55 9.45
CA ALA A 219 0.40 15.15 9.90
C ALA A 219 -0.87 14.86 10.70
N VAL A 220 -1.53 13.73 10.43
CA VAL A 220 -2.63 13.23 11.22
C VAL A 220 -2.45 11.75 11.48
N TRP A 221 -2.78 11.31 12.69
CA TRP A 221 -2.71 9.92 13.11
C TRP A 221 -3.78 9.63 14.15
N PHE A 222 -4.01 8.36 14.45
CA PHE A 222 -4.85 7.99 15.58
C PHE A 222 -4.12 7.06 16.54
N TYR A 223 -4.60 6.99 17.77
CA TYR A 223 -4.15 6.04 18.77
C TYR A 223 -5.20 4.98 19.01
N GLY A 224 -4.85 3.72 18.73
CA GLY A 224 -5.66 2.55 19.09
C GLY A 224 -5.14 1.88 20.36
N ALA A 225 -6.05 1.41 21.22
CA ALA A 225 -5.66 0.65 22.40
C ALA A 225 -5.11 -0.73 22.03
N LEU A 226 -4.01 -1.13 22.67
CA LEU A 226 -3.47 -2.48 22.61
C LEU A 226 -4.36 -3.41 23.44
N GLY A 227 -5.17 -4.25 22.80
CA GLY A 227 -6.03 -5.23 23.47
C GLY A 227 -7.52 -4.92 23.38
N HIS A 228 -8.32 -5.93 23.66
CA HIS A 228 -9.77 -5.88 23.48
C HIS A 228 -10.46 -5.13 24.61
N GLY A 229 -11.28 -4.13 24.31
CA GLY A 229 -12.48 -3.79 25.07
C GLY A 229 -12.58 -2.44 25.75
N GLU A 230 -11.53 -1.67 26.01
CA GLU A 230 -11.66 -0.33 26.58
C GLU A 230 -10.77 0.64 25.81
N ARG A 231 -11.40 1.51 25.01
CA ARG A 231 -10.69 2.41 24.10
C ARG A 231 -11.16 3.84 24.26
N PRO A 232 -10.25 4.77 24.43
CA PRO A 232 -10.33 6.01 23.70
C PRO A 232 -9.38 5.95 22.49
N ASP A 233 -9.93 5.95 21.28
CA ASP A 233 -9.17 6.17 20.07
C ASP A 233 -9.15 7.68 19.83
N TRP A 234 -7.96 8.28 19.80
CA TRP A 234 -7.81 9.72 19.59
C TRP A 234 -7.23 9.99 18.23
N VAL A 235 -7.83 10.92 17.51
CA VAL A 235 -7.26 11.47 16.29
C VAL A 235 -6.50 12.72 16.65
N ARG A 236 -5.19 12.73 16.35
CA ARG A 236 -4.28 13.85 16.60
C ARG A 236 -3.74 14.40 15.30
N TYR A 237 -3.49 15.70 15.31
CA TYR A 237 -2.93 16.46 14.21
C TYR A 237 -1.79 17.35 14.70
N SER A 238 -0.73 17.45 13.89
CA SER A 238 0.35 18.40 14.09
C SER A 238 0.80 18.96 12.74
N HIS A 239 1.41 20.14 12.74
CA HIS A 239 1.92 20.78 11.54
C HIS A 239 3.28 21.44 11.79
N SER A 240 4.01 21.63 10.70
CA SER A 240 5.22 22.44 10.64
C SER A 240 5.09 23.44 9.50
N LEU A 241 5.32 24.72 9.78
CA LEU A 241 5.26 25.80 8.78
C LEU A 241 6.66 26.32 8.40
N ASP A 242 7.71 25.64 8.83
CA ASP A 242 9.11 26.00 8.60
C ASP A 242 9.93 24.87 7.94
N GLY A 243 9.22 23.93 7.28
CA GLY A 243 9.85 22.83 6.54
C GLY A 243 10.37 21.70 7.44
N GLY A 244 9.78 21.53 8.62
CA GLY A 244 10.08 20.44 9.55
C GLY A 244 11.10 20.78 10.63
N ASP A 245 11.58 22.03 10.68
CA ASP A 245 12.52 22.46 11.72
C ASP A 245 11.82 22.52 13.09
N THR A 246 10.55 22.98 13.13
CA THR A 246 9.71 22.93 14.34
C THR A 246 8.30 22.41 14.01
N TRP A 247 7.66 21.77 14.98
CA TRP A 247 6.31 21.23 14.88
C TRP A 247 5.43 21.79 15.99
N SER A 248 4.13 21.96 15.67
CA SER A 248 3.14 22.34 16.67
C SER A 248 2.93 21.23 17.69
N GLU A 249 2.50 21.59 18.91
CA GLU A 249 1.95 20.61 19.83
C GLU A 249 0.77 19.87 19.18
N PRO A 250 0.64 18.53 19.39
CA PRO A 250 -0.44 17.75 18.80
C PRO A 250 -1.82 18.26 19.22
N PHE A 251 -2.63 18.63 18.24
CA PHE A 251 -4.01 19.06 18.42
C PHE A 251 -4.98 17.88 18.34
N MET A 252 -5.97 17.83 19.24
CA MET A 252 -7.01 16.81 19.25
C MET A 252 -8.07 17.11 18.19
N ILE A 253 -8.05 16.38 17.08
CA ILE A 253 -9.07 16.50 16.00
C ILE A 253 -10.42 15.93 16.48
N ASP A 254 -10.40 14.77 17.11
CA ASP A 254 -11.57 14.17 17.72
C ASP A 254 -11.72 14.74 19.13
N GLN A 255 -12.61 15.72 19.29
CA GLN A 255 -12.94 16.24 20.61
C GLN A 255 -14.02 15.35 21.24
N TYR A 256 -13.65 14.68 22.31
CA TYR A 256 -14.59 14.06 23.21
C TYR A 256 -15.59 15.10 23.73
N VAL A 257 -16.87 14.84 23.53
CA VAL A 257 -17.94 15.57 24.18
C VAL A 257 -18.40 14.76 25.40
N GLU A 258 -18.34 15.34 26.58
CA GLU A 258 -18.73 14.70 27.83
C GLU A 258 -20.16 14.12 27.73
N GLY A 259 -20.31 12.82 27.98
CA GLY A 259 -21.56 12.08 27.76
C GLY A 259 -21.71 11.43 26.38
N GLY A 260 -20.81 11.68 25.42
CA GLY A 260 -20.68 10.91 24.19
C GLY A 260 -19.93 9.62 24.46
N GLN A 261 -20.35 8.53 23.82
CA GLN A 261 -19.55 7.31 23.90
C GLN A 261 -18.31 7.49 23.03
N HIS A 262 -17.17 7.13 23.58
CA HIS A 262 -15.90 7.12 22.87
C HIS A 262 -15.93 6.18 21.70
N ASN A 263 -15.26 6.57 20.66
CA ASN A 263 -15.24 5.89 19.40
C ASN A 263 -14.56 4.54 19.50
N LEU A 264 -15.31 3.50 19.30
CA LEU A 264 -14.85 2.12 19.20
C LEU A 264 -14.34 1.81 17.77
N THR A 265 -13.75 2.78 17.08
CA THR A 265 -13.55 2.60 15.65
C THR A 265 -12.10 2.40 15.27
N SER A 266 -11.88 1.60 14.24
CA SER A 266 -10.61 1.23 13.68
C SER A 266 -10.36 1.78 12.28
N ALA A 267 -11.22 2.67 11.76
CA ALA A 267 -10.93 3.37 10.51
C ALA A 267 -10.18 4.65 10.86
N GLY A 268 -8.92 4.70 10.47
CA GLY A 268 -8.07 5.82 10.72
C GLY A 268 -8.47 7.09 9.97
N PRO A 269 -7.95 8.23 10.40
CA PRO A 269 -8.18 9.49 9.71
C PRO A 269 -7.60 9.44 8.30
N VAL A 270 -8.28 10.12 7.37
CA VAL A 270 -7.74 10.51 6.08
C VAL A 270 -7.66 12.03 6.01
N MET A 271 -6.61 12.53 5.37
CA MET A 271 -6.34 13.96 5.25
C MET A 271 -6.01 14.33 3.81
N ILE A 272 -6.43 15.51 3.39
CA ILE A 272 -6.00 16.13 2.14
C ILE A 272 -5.83 17.62 2.34
N VAL A 273 -4.87 18.21 1.64
CA VAL A 273 -4.55 19.63 1.73
C VAL A 273 -4.73 20.29 0.37
N GLN A 274 -5.39 21.46 0.35
CA GLN A 274 -5.54 22.30 -0.84
C GLN A 274 -5.22 23.75 -0.52
N GLY A 275 -4.15 24.28 -1.08
CA GLY A 275 -3.62 25.57 -0.63
C GLY A 275 -3.33 25.51 0.86
N GLN A 276 -3.95 26.39 1.64
CA GLN A 276 -3.88 26.39 3.11
C GLN A 276 -5.09 25.69 3.79
N THR A 277 -5.97 25.09 3.00
CA THR A 277 -7.12 24.39 3.55
C THR A 277 -6.76 22.93 3.80
N VAL A 278 -6.91 22.49 5.05
CA VAL A 278 -6.67 21.12 5.49
C VAL A 278 -8.02 20.47 5.80
N HIS A 279 -8.32 19.34 5.17
CA HIS A 279 -9.51 18.54 5.44
C HIS A 279 -9.09 17.26 6.15
N VAL A 280 -9.75 16.94 7.27
CA VAL A 280 -9.58 15.67 7.99
C VAL A 280 -10.94 15.01 8.14
N ILE A 281 -11.02 13.74 7.74
CA ILE A 281 -12.19 12.90 7.92
C ILE A 281 -11.75 11.67 8.73
N TRP A 282 -12.57 11.28 9.71
CA TRP A 282 -12.33 10.09 10.53
C TRP A 282 -13.63 9.35 10.83
N ALA A 283 -13.49 8.10 11.19
CA ALA A 283 -14.62 7.34 11.69
C ALA A 283 -14.80 7.57 13.19
N GLY A 284 -16.04 7.73 13.62
CA GLY A 284 -16.37 8.02 15.00
C GLY A 284 -17.72 7.47 15.44
N GLY A 285 -17.96 7.44 16.75
CA GLY A 285 -19.20 6.95 17.34
C GLY A 285 -19.29 5.42 17.40
N GLU A 286 -20.34 4.90 18.04
CA GLU A 286 -20.54 3.45 18.24
C GLU A 286 -20.59 2.65 16.92
N LEU A 287 -21.10 3.26 15.87
CA LEU A 287 -21.34 2.60 14.59
C LEU A 287 -20.24 2.84 13.57
N GLY A 288 -19.26 3.69 13.84
CA GLY A 288 -18.24 4.09 12.87
C GLY A 288 -18.79 5.05 11.82
N SER A 289 -19.60 6.03 12.24
CA SER A 289 -20.03 7.16 11.43
C SER A 289 -18.84 8.02 11.01
N ARG A 290 -18.98 8.79 9.93
CA ARG A 290 -17.89 9.65 9.45
C ARG A 290 -18.09 11.08 9.90
N PHE A 291 -17.01 11.67 10.40
CA PHE A 291 -16.93 13.06 10.81
C PHE A 291 -15.89 13.80 10.00
N HIS A 292 -16.12 15.06 9.75
CA HIS A 292 -15.27 15.95 9.00
C HIS A 292 -14.98 17.21 9.82
N ARG A 293 -13.72 17.62 9.83
CA ARG A 293 -13.25 18.95 10.21
C ARG A 293 -12.37 19.52 9.11
N PHE A 294 -12.34 20.83 9.02
CA PHE A 294 -11.40 21.51 8.14
C PHE A 294 -10.83 22.75 8.82
N SER A 295 -9.66 23.11 8.38
CA SER A 295 -8.95 24.35 8.66
C SER A 295 -8.82 25.13 7.36
N THR A 296 -8.85 26.46 7.41
CA THR A 296 -8.61 27.35 6.26
C THR A 296 -7.34 28.20 6.45
N ASP A 297 -6.57 27.93 7.48
CA ASP A 297 -5.39 28.68 7.92
C ASP A 297 -4.22 27.74 8.25
N ALA A 298 -3.99 26.74 7.41
CA ALA A 298 -2.89 25.78 7.53
C ALA A 298 -2.87 25.00 8.86
N GLY A 299 -4.04 24.71 9.43
CA GLY A 299 -4.16 23.91 10.65
C GLY A 299 -4.10 24.70 11.96
N LEU A 300 -4.06 26.02 11.90
CA LEU A 300 -4.01 26.88 13.10
C LEU A 300 -5.36 26.91 13.83
N THR A 301 -6.47 26.99 13.09
CA THR A 301 -7.83 26.90 13.64
C THR A 301 -8.68 25.90 12.89
N TRP A 302 -9.66 25.32 13.57
CA TRP A 302 -10.47 24.22 13.05
C TRP A 302 -11.96 24.45 13.18
N SER A 303 -12.72 24.06 12.16
CA SER A 303 -14.18 23.99 12.22
C SER A 303 -14.62 23.03 13.34
N PRO A 304 -15.87 23.13 13.84
CA PRO A 304 -16.46 22.06 14.65
C PRO A 304 -16.54 20.73 13.86
N PRO A 305 -16.53 19.58 14.53
CA PRO A 305 -16.82 18.29 13.88
C PRO A 305 -18.19 18.30 13.24
N ASN A 306 -18.30 17.87 12.01
CA ASN A 306 -19.56 17.76 11.27
C ASN A 306 -19.75 16.31 10.80
N PRO A 307 -20.87 15.64 11.17
CA PRO A 307 -21.17 14.31 10.65
C PRO A 307 -21.46 14.37 9.16
N ILE A 308 -20.95 13.40 8.42
CA ILE A 308 -21.15 13.23 6.99
C ILE A 308 -21.63 11.79 6.71
N LEU A 309 -22.14 11.53 5.52
CA LEU A 309 -22.66 10.22 5.09
C LEU A 309 -24.00 9.77 5.72
N GLY A 310 -24.61 10.54 6.64
CA GLY A 310 -25.94 10.21 7.22
C GLY A 310 -25.98 8.84 7.89
N GLU A 311 -26.85 7.95 7.41
CA GLU A 311 -27.04 6.59 7.95
C GLU A 311 -25.96 5.58 7.53
N LEU A 312 -25.06 5.96 6.63
CA LEU A 312 -23.98 5.08 6.18
C LEU A 312 -22.90 4.98 7.26
N HIS A 313 -22.56 3.75 7.67
CA HIS A 313 -21.64 3.54 8.78
C HIS A 313 -20.82 2.25 8.65
N GLY A 314 -19.96 2.01 9.62
CA GLY A 314 -19.05 0.87 9.63
C GLY A 314 -17.69 1.23 9.06
N GLN A 315 -16.69 0.48 9.50
CA GLN A 315 -15.29 0.80 9.26
C GLN A 315 -14.75 0.11 8.03
N ALA A 316 -13.98 0.86 7.23
CA ALA A 316 -13.09 0.31 6.20
C ALA A 316 -12.10 1.38 5.74
N GLY A 317 -11.31 1.11 4.69
CA GLY A 317 -10.39 2.07 4.12
C GLY A 317 -11.11 3.19 3.37
N ASP A 318 -10.76 4.43 3.67
CA ASP A 318 -11.31 5.62 3.03
C ASP A 318 -10.22 6.38 2.28
N GLY A 319 -10.59 7.24 1.33
CA GLY A 319 -9.63 8.04 0.58
C GLY A 319 -10.21 9.37 0.11
N LEU A 320 -9.32 10.33 -0.12
CA LEU A 320 -9.64 11.69 -0.56
C LEU A 320 -8.88 12.03 -1.83
N ALA A 321 -9.52 12.79 -2.71
CA ALA A 321 -8.88 13.37 -3.89
C ALA A 321 -9.45 14.76 -4.18
N ILE A 322 -8.68 15.64 -4.84
CA ILE A 322 -9.08 17.00 -5.22
C ILE A 322 -9.14 17.08 -6.74
N ASP A 323 -10.26 17.55 -7.27
CA ASP A 323 -10.45 17.76 -8.70
C ASP A 323 -9.94 19.14 -9.18
N GLY A 324 -9.92 19.33 -10.49
CA GLY A 324 -9.43 20.56 -11.10
C GLY A 324 -10.28 21.81 -10.81
N ALA A 325 -11.49 21.65 -10.28
CA ALA A 325 -12.33 22.74 -9.78
C ALA A 325 -12.11 23.02 -8.28
N GLY A 326 -11.26 22.22 -7.63
CA GLY A 326 -10.96 22.30 -6.21
C GLY A 326 -12.07 21.75 -5.32
N ARG A 327 -12.87 20.81 -5.82
CA ARG A 327 -13.81 20.04 -4.99
C ARG A 327 -13.07 18.84 -4.40
N VAL A 328 -13.42 18.48 -3.16
CA VAL A 328 -12.87 17.31 -2.49
C VAL A 328 -13.82 16.14 -2.70
N HIS A 329 -13.32 15.08 -3.35
CA HIS A 329 -14.02 13.80 -3.47
C HIS A 329 -13.60 12.91 -2.32
N TYR A 330 -14.58 12.41 -1.57
CA TYR A 330 -14.39 11.45 -0.51
C TYR A 330 -14.99 10.12 -0.92
N LEU A 331 -14.17 9.09 -0.94
CA LEU A 331 -14.54 7.73 -1.27
C LEU A 331 -14.45 6.89 -0.02
N ALA A 332 -15.62 6.52 0.48
CA ALA A 332 -15.79 5.79 1.72
C ALA A 332 -16.13 4.34 1.45
N GLN A 333 -15.38 3.44 2.01
CA GLN A 333 -15.80 2.07 2.09
C GLN A 333 -16.66 1.87 3.33
N ILE A 334 -17.89 1.49 3.10
CA ILE A 334 -18.93 1.36 4.12
C ILE A 334 -19.29 -0.12 4.28
N ARG A 335 -19.56 -0.54 5.51
CA ARG A 335 -20.01 -1.90 5.82
C ARG A 335 -21.54 -2.03 5.83
N TYR A 336 -22.22 -0.93 6.13
CA TYR A 336 -23.67 -0.95 6.29
C TYR A 336 -24.33 0.27 5.62
N PRO A 337 -24.93 0.06 4.44
CA PRO A 337 -24.84 -1.11 3.54
C PRO A 337 -23.45 -1.25 2.92
N LEU A 338 -23.05 -2.50 2.63
CA LEU A 338 -21.72 -2.79 2.16
C LEU A 338 -21.48 -2.24 0.76
N GLY A 339 -20.43 -1.46 0.59
CA GLY A 339 -20.08 -0.87 -0.70
C GLY A 339 -19.03 0.23 -0.60
N ILE A 340 -18.64 0.74 -1.75
CA ILE A 340 -17.85 1.98 -1.85
C ILE A 340 -18.81 3.09 -2.25
N TYR A 341 -18.79 4.17 -1.49
CA TYR A 341 -19.64 5.34 -1.68
C TYR A 341 -18.80 6.57 -1.96
N GLU A 342 -19.29 7.43 -2.83
CA GLU A 342 -18.71 8.72 -3.15
C GLU A 342 -19.60 9.85 -2.64
N THR A 343 -19.00 10.87 -2.03
CA THR A 343 -19.58 12.18 -1.77
C THR A 343 -18.56 13.26 -2.08
N THR A 344 -19.03 14.45 -2.42
CA THR A 344 -18.17 15.56 -2.85
C THR A 344 -18.40 16.78 -1.97
N TRP A 345 -17.33 17.39 -1.49
CA TRP A 345 -17.35 18.69 -0.83
C TRP A 345 -17.28 19.80 -1.88
N ASP A 346 -18.34 20.60 -1.99
CA ASP A 346 -18.47 21.70 -2.96
C ASP A 346 -17.88 23.03 -2.48
N LYS A 347 -17.04 23.01 -1.45
CA LYS A 347 -16.47 24.13 -0.67
C LYS A 347 -17.37 24.67 0.42
N THR A 348 -18.62 24.20 0.52
CA THR A 348 -19.60 24.64 1.52
C THR A 348 -20.28 23.49 2.25
N GLN A 349 -20.57 22.41 1.55
CA GLN A 349 -21.28 21.27 2.08
C GLN A 349 -20.93 19.98 1.33
N TRP A 350 -21.20 18.85 1.94
CA TRP A 350 -21.11 17.53 1.31
C TRP A 350 -22.38 17.25 0.50
N THR A 351 -22.21 16.71 -0.70
CA THR A 351 -23.33 16.18 -1.50
C THR A 351 -23.88 14.91 -0.87
N PRO A 352 -25.12 14.50 -1.18
CA PRO A 352 -25.57 13.16 -0.79
C PRO A 352 -24.65 12.08 -1.34
N ALA A 353 -24.32 11.10 -0.49
CA ALA A 353 -23.45 10.00 -0.89
C ALA A 353 -24.14 9.08 -1.92
N SER A 354 -23.39 8.64 -2.92
CA SER A 354 -23.86 7.71 -3.95
C SER A 354 -23.04 6.42 -3.93
N LEU A 355 -23.71 5.27 -4.06
CA LEU A 355 -23.05 3.98 -4.20
C LEU A 355 -22.37 3.90 -5.57
N ILE A 356 -21.06 3.65 -5.61
CA ILE A 356 -20.28 3.49 -6.84
C ILE A 356 -19.89 2.04 -7.11
N TYR A 357 -19.73 1.24 -6.06
CA TYR A 357 -19.42 -0.17 -6.17
C TYR A 357 -20.04 -0.96 -5.04
N LEU A 358 -20.82 -2.00 -5.39
CA LEU A 358 -21.38 -2.94 -4.44
C LEU A 358 -20.37 -4.08 -4.24
N ILE A 359 -19.85 -4.20 -3.03
CA ILE A 359 -18.94 -5.30 -2.68
C ILE A 359 -19.79 -6.57 -2.58
N ALA A 360 -19.61 -7.49 -3.54
CA ALA A 360 -20.35 -8.73 -3.58
C ALA A 360 -19.84 -9.70 -2.50
N GLN A 361 -20.71 -10.08 -1.57
CA GLN A 361 -20.46 -11.21 -0.68
C GLN A 361 -21.01 -12.50 -1.34
N GLU A 362 -20.15 -13.39 -1.77
CA GLU A 362 -20.60 -14.74 -2.13
C GLU A 362 -21.21 -15.42 -0.89
N GLY A 363 -22.55 -15.61 -0.89
CA GLY A 363 -23.28 -16.30 0.16
C GLY A 363 -23.73 -15.49 1.37
N ALA A 364 -23.57 -14.16 1.37
CA ALA A 364 -24.09 -13.34 2.46
C ALA A 364 -25.60 -13.14 2.36
N GLN A 365 -26.32 -13.65 3.35
CA GLN A 365 -27.69 -13.19 3.63
C GLN A 365 -27.66 -11.76 4.18
N PRO A 366 -28.68 -10.94 3.93
CA PRO A 366 -28.77 -9.62 4.58
C PRO A 366 -28.68 -9.79 6.11
N VAL A 367 -27.72 -9.13 6.73
CA VAL A 367 -27.54 -9.19 8.18
C VAL A 367 -28.67 -8.40 8.83
N SER A 368 -29.40 -8.99 9.78
CA SER A 368 -30.45 -8.29 10.53
C SER A 368 -29.84 -7.27 11.51
N GLU A 369 -30.60 -6.23 11.87
CA GLU A 369 -30.17 -5.22 12.87
C GLU A 369 -29.70 -5.85 14.22
N ALA A 370 -30.27 -6.99 14.60
CA ALA A 370 -29.90 -7.71 15.82
C ALA A 370 -28.52 -8.40 15.70
N GLU A 371 -28.17 -8.91 14.52
CA GLU A 371 -26.83 -9.45 14.23
C GLU A 371 -25.79 -8.34 14.10
N LEU A 372 -26.19 -7.13 13.71
CA LEU A 372 -25.37 -5.92 13.73
C LEU A 372 -24.92 -5.59 15.16
N ALA A 373 -25.84 -5.57 16.11
CA ALA A 373 -25.56 -5.24 17.52
C ALA A 373 -24.63 -6.28 18.18
N ASP A 374 -24.77 -7.55 17.82
CA ASP A 374 -23.91 -8.64 18.32
C ASP A 374 -22.51 -8.63 17.70
N SER A 375 -22.36 -8.16 16.45
CA SER A 375 -21.08 -8.07 15.76
C SER A 375 -20.18 -6.96 16.30
N VAL A 376 -20.74 -5.95 16.95
CA VAL A 376 -19.99 -4.85 17.58
C VAL A 376 -19.25 -5.34 18.84
N GLN A 377 -19.69 -6.44 19.48
CA GLN A 377 -19.15 -6.89 20.77
C GLN A 377 -18.02 -7.90 20.74
N GLY A 378 -17.48 -8.33 19.61
CA GLY A 378 -16.33 -9.18 19.78
C GLY A 378 -15.88 -10.13 18.70
N GLN A 379 -16.42 -10.13 17.52
CA GLN A 379 -15.87 -10.92 16.42
C GLN A 379 -15.93 -10.14 15.12
N PHE A 380 -14.98 -9.24 14.92
CA PHE A 380 -14.58 -8.84 13.57
C PHE A 380 -13.82 -10.02 12.92
N GLY A 381 -14.48 -11.19 12.87
CA GLY A 381 -14.00 -12.30 12.07
C GLY A 381 -14.02 -11.90 10.61
N ASP A 382 -12.90 -11.95 9.98
CA ASP A 382 -12.52 -12.20 8.58
C ASP A 382 -13.52 -11.94 7.43
N ARG A 383 -14.57 -11.18 7.63
CA ARG A 383 -15.60 -10.93 6.63
C ARG A 383 -15.42 -9.55 6.03
N VAL A 384 -14.82 -9.53 4.85
CA VAL A 384 -14.75 -8.38 3.95
C VAL A 384 -13.87 -7.24 4.46
N HIS A 385 -12.61 -7.36 4.21
CA HIS A 385 -11.69 -6.25 4.26
C HIS A 385 -11.37 -5.80 2.84
N ALA A 386 -12.14 -4.87 2.28
CA ALA A 386 -11.55 -4.05 1.26
C ALA A 386 -10.63 -3.09 2.03
N HIS A 387 -9.36 -3.19 1.79
CA HIS A 387 -8.37 -2.34 2.41
C HIS A 387 -7.97 -1.26 1.42
N HIS A 388 -7.81 -0.03 1.95
CA HIS A 388 -7.16 1.07 1.25
C HIS A 388 -7.82 1.48 -0.07
N THR A 389 -8.89 2.23 0.05
CA THR A 389 -9.44 3.00 -1.05
C THR A 389 -8.50 4.17 -1.32
N HIS A 390 -7.71 4.10 -2.39
CA HIS A 390 -6.82 5.18 -2.80
C HIS A 390 -7.34 5.85 -4.07
N PRO A 391 -7.98 7.02 -3.95
CA PRO A 391 -8.35 7.84 -5.10
C PRO A 391 -7.24 8.83 -5.45
N VAL A 392 -7.12 9.14 -6.75
CA VAL A 392 -6.38 10.30 -7.27
C VAL A 392 -7.16 10.93 -8.42
N VAL A 393 -6.90 12.20 -8.71
CA VAL A 393 -7.44 12.87 -9.89
C VAL A 393 -6.34 13.05 -10.93
N ARG A 394 -6.55 12.45 -12.09
CA ARG A 394 -5.73 12.58 -13.28
C ARG A 394 -6.16 13.82 -14.07
N ALA A 395 -5.21 14.64 -14.50
CA ALA A 395 -5.44 15.82 -15.34
C ALA A 395 -6.63 16.69 -14.87
N GLY A 396 -6.86 16.75 -13.56
CA GLY A 396 -7.90 17.57 -12.94
C GLY A 396 -9.34 17.11 -13.14
N ASN A 397 -9.64 16.17 -14.03
CA ASN A 397 -11.02 15.81 -14.39
C ASN A 397 -11.30 14.31 -14.53
N GLN A 398 -10.37 13.44 -14.19
CA GLN A 398 -10.62 12.01 -14.18
C GLN A 398 -10.23 11.41 -12.82
N LEU A 399 -11.23 11.03 -12.04
CA LEU A 399 -11.06 10.37 -10.76
C LEU A 399 -10.71 8.90 -11.02
N VAL A 400 -9.64 8.43 -10.42
CA VAL A 400 -9.15 7.04 -10.52
C VAL A 400 -9.05 6.48 -9.11
N LEU A 401 -9.57 5.28 -8.91
CA LEU A 401 -9.68 4.62 -7.63
C LEU A 401 -9.06 3.24 -7.69
N THR A 402 -8.25 2.88 -6.69
CA THR A 402 -7.93 1.48 -6.38
C THR A 402 -8.64 1.02 -5.13
N PHE A 403 -8.98 -0.25 -5.10
CA PHE A 403 -9.47 -0.94 -3.91
C PHE A 403 -9.14 -2.43 -3.98
N ALA A 404 -9.02 -3.05 -2.83
CA ALA A 404 -8.86 -4.50 -2.77
C ALA A 404 -10.21 -5.14 -2.47
N ASP A 405 -10.58 -6.17 -3.22
CA ASP A 405 -11.80 -6.96 -3.01
C ASP A 405 -11.45 -8.45 -2.99
N GLY A 406 -12.27 -9.20 -2.30
CA GLY A 406 -12.13 -10.64 -2.11
C GLY A 406 -12.20 -11.04 -0.64
N PRO A 407 -12.51 -12.31 -0.35
CA PRO A 407 -12.45 -12.83 1.00
C PRO A 407 -11.04 -12.64 1.58
N SER A 408 -10.98 -12.46 2.89
CA SER A 408 -9.72 -12.42 3.59
C SER A 408 -8.88 -13.63 3.21
N ASP A 409 -7.63 -13.38 2.87
CA ASP A 409 -6.58 -14.36 2.54
C ASP A 409 -7.06 -15.81 2.22
N PRO A 410 -6.78 -16.39 1.04
CA PRO A 410 -5.74 -16.02 0.09
C PRO A 410 -6.24 -15.27 -1.18
N ASN A 411 -7.49 -14.88 -1.26
CA ASN A 411 -8.14 -14.47 -2.51
C ASN A 411 -8.24 -12.95 -2.73
N ARG A 412 -7.57 -12.12 -1.93
CA ARG A 412 -7.58 -10.67 -2.10
C ARG A 412 -6.96 -10.26 -3.43
N ARG A 413 -7.70 -9.46 -4.20
CA ARG A 413 -7.31 -8.94 -5.52
C ARG A 413 -7.42 -7.42 -5.53
N LEU A 414 -6.53 -6.78 -6.29
CA LEU A 414 -6.56 -5.35 -6.51
C LEU A 414 -7.37 -5.03 -7.76
N PHE A 415 -8.32 -4.13 -7.59
CA PHE A 415 -9.15 -3.58 -8.66
C PHE A 415 -8.93 -2.09 -8.80
N VAL A 416 -9.21 -1.58 -9.99
CA VAL A 416 -9.21 -0.17 -10.33
C VAL A 416 -10.49 0.19 -11.05
N MET A 417 -10.97 1.41 -10.79
CA MET A 417 -12.09 2.05 -11.50
C MET A 417 -11.71 3.49 -11.81
N TYR A 418 -12.38 4.08 -12.77
CA TYR A 418 -12.22 5.52 -13.05
C TYR A 418 -13.56 6.16 -13.43
N HIS A 419 -13.66 7.46 -13.20
CA HIS A 419 -14.81 8.29 -13.51
C HIS A 419 -14.35 9.62 -14.15
N SER A 420 -14.86 9.94 -15.31
CA SER A 420 -14.59 11.23 -15.98
C SER A 420 -15.58 12.28 -15.51
N LEU A 421 -15.09 13.34 -14.89
CA LEU A 421 -15.87 14.46 -14.38
C LEU A 421 -16.21 15.39 -15.55
N ALA A 422 -17.38 15.16 -16.17
CA ALA A 422 -17.76 15.81 -17.43
C ALA A 422 -17.96 17.34 -17.32
N ASP A 423 -18.20 17.85 -16.11
CA ASP A 423 -18.39 19.26 -15.81
C ASP A 423 -17.09 20.04 -15.59
N ILE A 424 -15.92 19.34 -15.64
CA ILE A 424 -14.60 19.93 -15.44
C ILE A 424 -13.76 19.76 -16.71
N ALA A 425 -13.20 20.86 -17.18
CA ALA A 425 -12.24 20.81 -18.27
C ALA A 425 -10.92 20.14 -17.79
N PRO A 426 -10.31 19.25 -18.59
CA PRO A 426 -9.02 18.69 -18.23
C PRO A 426 -7.96 19.80 -18.12
N LEU A 427 -7.09 19.67 -17.13
CA LEU A 427 -5.90 20.50 -17.02
C LEU A 427 -4.93 20.14 -18.15
N GLU A 428 -4.19 21.14 -18.61
CA GLU A 428 -3.15 20.92 -19.63
C GLU A 428 -2.03 20.05 -19.03
N THR A 429 -1.71 18.97 -19.71
CA THR A 429 -0.61 18.08 -19.35
C THR A 429 0.65 18.41 -20.12
N ILE A 430 1.79 18.28 -19.49
CA ILE A 430 3.09 18.47 -20.14
C ILE A 430 3.39 17.21 -20.98
N PRO A 431 3.86 17.33 -22.25
CA PRO A 431 4.29 16.16 -22.99
C PRO A 431 5.40 15.41 -22.27
N ALA A 432 5.22 14.10 -22.11
CA ALA A 432 6.25 13.27 -21.50
C ALA A 432 7.55 13.33 -22.31
N PRO A 433 8.72 13.45 -21.66
CA PRO A 433 9.99 13.41 -22.37
C PRO A 433 10.12 12.11 -23.16
N THR A 434 10.54 12.22 -24.42
CA THR A 434 10.82 11.03 -25.22
C THR A 434 11.98 10.27 -24.57
N PRO A 435 11.83 8.98 -24.24
CA PRO A 435 12.92 8.21 -23.70
C PRO A 435 14.15 8.32 -24.60
N ALA A 436 15.30 8.66 -24.04
CA ALA A 436 16.55 8.61 -24.79
C ALA A 436 16.67 7.20 -25.39
N ALA A 437 16.94 7.11 -26.70
CA ALA A 437 17.13 5.83 -27.35
C ALA A 437 18.15 5.03 -26.55
N THR A 438 17.74 3.90 -25.99
CA THR A 438 18.65 3.00 -25.28
C THR A 438 19.73 2.64 -26.29
N LEU A 439 20.95 3.12 -26.08
CA LEU A 439 22.09 2.72 -26.90
C LEU A 439 22.16 1.21 -26.78
N ILE A 440 21.76 0.51 -27.84
CA ILE A 440 21.97 -0.93 -27.91
C ILE A 440 23.46 -1.13 -27.68
N PRO A 441 23.89 -1.78 -26.60
CA PRO A 441 25.30 -2.02 -26.40
C PRO A 441 25.84 -2.72 -27.67
N PRO A 442 27.01 -2.35 -28.19
CA PRO A 442 27.57 -3.01 -29.34
C PRO A 442 27.57 -4.52 -29.09
N PRO A 443 27.25 -5.35 -30.09
CA PRO A 443 27.18 -6.79 -29.89
C PRO A 443 28.48 -7.24 -29.22
N SER A 444 28.34 -7.99 -28.13
CA SER A 444 29.48 -8.55 -27.40
C SER A 444 30.38 -9.23 -28.42
N PRO A 445 31.69 -8.98 -28.41
CA PRO A 445 32.58 -9.60 -29.38
C PRO A 445 32.39 -11.12 -29.29
N THR A 446 32.07 -11.73 -30.44
CA THR A 446 31.94 -13.17 -30.55
C THR A 446 33.22 -13.79 -29.97
N PRO A 447 33.13 -14.73 -29.02
CA PRO A 447 34.34 -15.33 -28.43
C PRO A 447 35.16 -15.93 -29.56
N THR A 448 36.33 -15.37 -29.77
CA THR A 448 37.33 -15.90 -30.72
C THR A 448 37.63 -17.30 -30.26
N GLN A 449 37.41 -18.28 -31.14
CA GLN A 449 37.73 -19.67 -30.89
C GLN A 449 39.20 -19.74 -30.45
N PRO A 450 39.52 -20.35 -29.30
CA PRO A 450 40.92 -20.42 -28.87
C PRO A 450 41.75 -21.19 -29.90
N GLU A 451 42.87 -20.60 -30.31
CA GLU A 451 43.86 -21.27 -31.15
C GLU A 451 44.22 -22.62 -30.53
N PRO A 452 44.38 -23.68 -31.34
CA PRO A 452 44.75 -24.99 -30.81
C PRO A 452 46.11 -24.92 -30.09
N THR A 453 46.09 -25.21 -28.81
CA THR A 453 47.27 -25.30 -27.96
C THR A 453 48.25 -26.34 -28.54
N PRO A 454 49.52 -26.00 -28.74
CA PRO A 454 50.49 -26.98 -29.24
C PRO A 454 50.60 -28.17 -28.27
N THR A 455 50.51 -29.37 -28.83
CA THR A 455 50.63 -30.65 -28.10
C THR A 455 51.96 -30.71 -27.37
N ALA A 456 51.94 -30.73 -26.06
CA ALA A 456 53.12 -30.88 -25.22
C ALA A 456 53.72 -32.29 -25.41
N THR A 457 54.97 -32.34 -25.73
CA THR A 457 55.80 -33.56 -25.80
C THR A 457 55.88 -34.19 -24.42
N ALA A 458 55.58 -35.48 -24.34
CA ALA A 458 55.59 -36.27 -23.11
C ALA A 458 57.00 -36.27 -22.41
N THR A 459 57.00 -35.84 -21.15
CA THR A 459 58.15 -36.00 -20.25
C THR A 459 58.08 -37.36 -19.50
N PRO A 460 59.13 -38.10 -19.29
CA PRO A 460 59.08 -39.40 -18.65
C PRO A 460 58.74 -39.29 -17.14
N PRO A 461 58.29 -40.40 -16.53
CA PRO A 461 57.71 -40.37 -15.16
C PRO A 461 58.80 -40.23 -14.10
N LEU A 462 58.58 -39.32 -13.14
CA LEU A 462 59.38 -39.23 -11.91
C LEU A 462 58.76 -40.16 -10.84
N MET A 463 59.63 -40.78 -10.10
CA MET A 463 59.45 -41.81 -9.05
C MET A 463 58.41 -41.37 -7.96
N ASP A 464 57.66 -42.36 -7.51
CA ASP A 464 56.83 -42.40 -6.31
C ASP A 464 57.60 -41.92 -5.05
N VAL A 465 56.99 -40.93 -4.37
CA VAL A 465 57.26 -40.69 -2.96
C VAL A 465 55.93 -40.86 -2.23
N ALA A 466 55.80 -41.89 -1.43
CA ALA A 466 54.67 -42.23 -0.60
C ALA A 466 54.36 -41.07 0.36
N GLY A 467 53.11 -40.45 0.23
CA GLY A 467 52.54 -39.58 1.21
C GLY A 467 51.62 -40.38 2.17
N PRO A 468 51.38 -39.88 3.38
CA PRO A 468 50.62 -40.60 4.40
C PRO A 468 49.13 -40.74 4.03
N GLU A 469 48.54 -41.86 4.42
CA GLU A 469 47.14 -42.23 4.21
C GLU A 469 46.16 -41.20 4.82
N PRO A 470 44.99 -40.97 4.20
CA PRO A 470 43.94 -40.09 4.76
C PRO A 470 43.22 -40.81 5.91
N GLY A 471 43.22 -40.19 7.07
CA GLY A 471 42.49 -40.63 8.24
C GLY A 471 40.99 -40.66 7.99
N GLU A 472 40.32 -41.70 8.51
CA GLU A 472 38.89 -41.90 8.45
C GLU A 472 38.13 -40.69 9.01
N MET A 473 37.13 -40.20 8.28
CA MET A 473 36.15 -39.25 8.77
C MET A 473 35.19 -39.94 9.76
N PRO A 474 34.85 -39.33 10.90
CA PRO A 474 33.90 -39.91 11.84
C PRO A 474 32.50 -39.88 11.26
N LYS A 475 31.78 -40.99 11.46
CA LYS A 475 30.39 -41.20 11.04
C LYS A 475 29.45 -40.18 11.71
N ALA A 476 28.56 -39.59 10.91
CA ALA A 476 27.55 -38.63 11.31
C ALA A 476 26.35 -39.32 12.04
N ASP A 477 26.47 -39.64 13.31
CA ASP A 477 25.38 -40.22 14.11
C ASP A 477 25.08 -39.46 15.42
N SER A 478 25.64 -38.29 15.66
CA SER A 478 25.38 -37.54 16.93
C SER A 478 24.67 -36.18 16.77
N ALA A 479 24.34 -35.74 15.55
CA ALA A 479 23.71 -34.43 15.36
C ALA A 479 22.16 -34.41 15.57
N PHE A 480 21.54 -35.59 15.63
CA PHE A 480 20.04 -35.69 15.74
C PHE A 480 19.50 -35.69 17.17
N GLN A 481 20.33 -35.88 18.19
CA GLN A 481 19.84 -35.97 19.58
C GLN A 481 19.80 -34.64 20.34
N PHE A 482 20.42 -33.55 19.85
CA PHE A 482 20.42 -32.27 20.57
C PHE A 482 19.35 -31.25 20.09
N GLY A 483 18.67 -31.51 18.98
CA GLY A 483 17.68 -30.58 18.43
C GLY A 483 16.22 -30.85 18.85
N LEU A 484 15.85 -32.09 19.15
CA LEU A 484 14.44 -32.48 19.40
C LEU A 484 14.00 -32.37 20.87
N VAL A 485 14.92 -32.49 21.81
CA VAL A 485 14.59 -32.46 23.24
C VAL A 485 14.14 -31.07 23.73
N PRO A 486 14.75 -29.93 23.34
CA PRO A 486 14.27 -28.61 23.73
C PRO A 486 12.90 -28.25 23.16
N VAL A 487 12.58 -28.68 21.92
CA VAL A 487 11.29 -28.39 21.28
C VAL A 487 10.16 -29.18 21.94
N LEU A 488 10.39 -30.42 22.29
CA LEU A 488 9.42 -31.25 23.03
C LEU A 488 9.16 -30.74 24.44
N LEU A 489 10.16 -30.20 25.13
CA LEU A 489 10.00 -29.60 26.46
C LEU A 489 9.23 -28.27 26.38
N LEU A 490 9.43 -27.47 25.36
CA LEU A 490 8.64 -26.23 25.14
C LEU A 490 7.17 -26.55 24.82
N LEU A 491 6.89 -27.55 24.00
CA LEU A 491 5.52 -27.97 23.68
C LEU A 491 4.81 -28.59 24.90
N LEU A 492 5.49 -29.38 25.71
CA LEU A 492 4.96 -29.90 26.98
C LEU A 492 4.70 -28.78 28.00
N GLY A 493 5.61 -27.80 28.10
CA GLY A 493 5.45 -26.63 28.96
C GLY A 493 4.22 -25.79 28.61
N THR A 494 3.99 -25.54 27.33
CA THR A 494 2.80 -24.79 26.86
C THR A 494 1.50 -25.56 27.07
N PHE A 495 1.52 -26.88 26.92
CA PHE A 495 0.34 -27.73 27.15
C PHE A 495 -0.03 -27.79 28.63
N VAL A 496 0.94 -27.92 29.52
CA VAL A 496 0.74 -27.93 31.00
C VAL A 496 0.27 -26.56 31.47
N PHE A 497 0.84 -25.47 30.96
CA PHE A 497 0.43 -24.10 31.30
C PHE A 497 -1.01 -23.83 30.88
N ARG A 498 -1.40 -24.23 29.65
CA ARG A 498 -2.76 -24.06 29.15
C ARG A 498 -3.77 -24.92 29.89
N TRP A 499 -3.41 -26.14 30.28
CA TRP A 499 -4.26 -27.02 31.11
C TRP A 499 -4.44 -26.42 32.51
N TRP A 500 -3.38 -25.92 33.18
CA TRP A 500 -3.43 -25.26 34.47
C TRP A 500 -4.23 -23.96 34.46
N TYR A 501 -4.08 -23.16 33.38
CA TYR A 501 -4.81 -21.90 33.20
C TYR A 501 -6.33 -22.13 33.06
N ASN A 502 -6.74 -23.17 32.36
CA ASN A 502 -8.15 -23.53 32.18
C ASN A 502 -8.81 -24.20 33.40
N GLN A 503 -8.06 -24.46 34.49
CA GLN A 503 -8.57 -25.02 35.74
C GLN A 503 -8.75 -23.99 36.88
N LYS A 504 -8.52 -22.71 36.61
CA LYS A 504 -8.86 -21.66 37.57
C LYS A 504 -10.34 -21.31 37.45
N PRO A 505 -11.09 -21.31 38.58
CA PRO A 505 -12.51 -20.96 38.63
C PRO A 505 -12.77 -19.50 38.31
#